data_7198355a871154669df210f890fcdd28
#
_entry.id   7198355a871154669df210f890fcdd28
#
_cell.length_a   1.000
_cell.length_b   1.000
_cell.length_c   1.000
_cell.angle_alpha   90.00
_cell.angle_beta   90.00
_cell.angle_gamma   90.00
#
_symmetry.space_group_name_H-M   'P 1'
#
loop_
_entity.id
_entity.type
_entity.pdbx_description
1 polymer ?
#
loop_
_entity_poly.entity_id
_entity_poly.type
_entity_poly.pdbx_seq_one_letter_code
_entity_poly.pdbx_strand_id
1 'polypeptide(L)'
;MITIAEAVERDNAARRATLDEDYAHLERQLERRHVDIKALVARATAFRVAIPSWGVGTGGTRFARFPGPGEPRTLLEKIDDCGVVQSLVRVTPAMSLHIPWDKPRESGPGDVASIRARLLARGLAIESMNSNTFQDQPGQPLSYKFGSLTHTDFAVRRQAIEHNLECLAIGRDLGASSHTVWIGDGGNFPGQIHFRHAIDRYVESLQAIHAALPDGWRLFIEHKCYEPAFYSTVLNDWGIRYLCAREVGDRCLSLVDLGHHAPNVNIEQIVAQLIRLRALGGFHFNDSKFGDDDLDSGSIKPFQLFLVFNELVDAELEGIPGFAPAYMLDQSHNVTDPLESLMVSAMEVVRAYVQAHLVDRAALAEAQANNDAVRALQILKAAFRTDVSPILAAARVREGGAIDPVAAYRASGYRASVASQRPALASGGSGIV
;
A
#
# COMPACT_ATOMS: atom_id res chain seq x y z
N MET A 1 10.96 -29.05 -9.28
CA MET A 1 10.91 -27.66 -8.80
C MET A 1 12.21 -26.98 -9.17
N ILE A 2 12.14 -25.78 -9.70
CA ILE A 2 13.31 -24.94 -9.97
C ILE A 2 13.32 -23.76 -9.00
N THR A 3 14.45 -23.16 -8.76
CA THR A 3 14.55 -21.96 -7.93
C THR A 3 13.87 -20.77 -8.62
N ILE A 4 13.52 -19.73 -7.84
CA ILE A 4 12.99 -18.46 -8.41
C ILE A 4 14.01 -17.88 -9.40
N ALA A 5 15.31 -17.92 -9.11
CA ALA A 5 16.35 -17.42 -10.01
C ALA A 5 16.37 -18.19 -11.35
N GLU A 6 16.33 -19.52 -11.32
CA GLU A 6 16.24 -20.34 -12.54
C GLU A 6 14.95 -20.08 -13.32
N ALA A 7 13.83 -19.83 -12.63
CA ALA A 7 12.56 -19.48 -13.28
C ALA A 7 12.67 -18.13 -14.01
N VAL A 8 13.28 -17.13 -13.37
CA VAL A 8 13.56 -15.82 -13.97
C VAL A 8 14.46 -15.95 -15.20
N GLU A 9 15.55 -16.71 -15.11
CA GLU A 9 16.46 -16.91 -16.24
C GLU A 9 15.76 -17.55 -17.44
N ARG A 10 14.94 -18.59 -17.20
CA ARG A 10 14.16 -19.27 -18.25
C ARG A 10 13.11 -18.36 -18.88
N ASP A 11 12.37 -17.61 -18.07
CA ASP A 11 11.38 -16.64 -18.55
C ASP A 11 12.04 -15.58 -19.42
N ASN A 12 13.14 -14.99 -18.93
CA ASN A 12 13.87 -13.96 -19.65
C ASN A 12 14.47 -14.48 -20.96
N ALA A 13 15.03 -15.69 -20.96
CA ALA A 13 15.55 -16.28 -22.17
C ALA A 13 14.46 -16.53 -23.24
N ALA A 14 13.30 -17.01 -22.82
CA ALA A 14 12.19 -17.30 -23.73
C ALA A 14 11.52 -16.03 -24.33
N ARG A 15 11.56 -14.91 -23.61
CA ARG A 15 10.81 -13.67 -23.98
C ARG A 15 11.72 -12.54 -24.48
N ARG A 16 13.02 -12.71 -24.42
CA ARG A 16 13.99 -11.64 -24.68
C ARG A 16 13.85 -11.03 -26.06
N ALA A 17 13.76 -11.86 -27.11
CA ALA A 17 13.64 -11.37 -28.48
C ALA A 17 12.38 -10.50 -28.68
N THR A 18 11.24 -10.96 -28.16
CA THR A 18 9.99 -10.19 -28.23
C THR A 18 10.11 -8.86 -27.46
N LEU A 19 10.71 -8.89 -26.27
CA LEU A 19 10.93 -7.66 -25.50
C LEU A 19 11.81 -6.66 -26.27
N ASP A 20 12.88 -7.11 -26.89
CA ASP A 20 13.79 -6.25 -27.63
C ASP A 20 13.10 -5.60 -28.86
N GLU A 21 12.23 -6.35 -29.55
CA GLU A 21 11.42 -5.83 -30.66
C GLU A 21 10.39 -4.80 -30.20
N ASP A 22 9.63 -5.11 -29.16
CA ASP A 22 8.60 -4.23 -28.58
C ASP A 22 9.22 -2.96 -28.02
N TYR A 23 10.36 -3.08 -27.32
CA TYR A 23 11.11 -1.97 -26.81
C TYR A 23 11.58 -1.04 -27.90
N ALA A 24 12.20 -1.57 -28.96
CA ALA A 24 12.67 -0.80 -30.10
C ALA A 24 11.51 -0.13 -30.86
N HIS A 25 10.35 -0.79 -30.93
CA HIS A 25 9.14 -0.19 -31.52
C HIS A 25 8.65 1.01 -30.70
N LEU A 26 8.54 0.84 -29.38
CA LEU A 26 8.10 1.89 -28.46
C LEU A 26 9.12 3.06 -28.44
N GLU A 27 10.42 2.77 -28.45
CA GLU A 27 11.48 3.78 -28.50
C GLU A 27 11.29 4.72 -29.70
N ARG A 28 11.09 4.18 -30.91
CA ARG A 28 10.82 4.97 -32.12
C ARG A 28 9.52 5.79 -32.02
N GLN A 29 8.50 5.31 -31.31
CA GLN A 29 7.27 6.08 -31.08
C GLN A 29 7.51 7.26 -30.13
N LEU A 30 8.27 7.05 -29.06
CA LEU A 30 8.56 8.05 -28.04
C LEU A 30 9.56 9.11 -28.54
N GLU A 31 10.55 8.72 -29.35
CA GLU A 31 11.47 9.66 -30.01
C GLU A 31 10.72 10.73 -30.85
N ARG A 32 9.68 10.33 -31.59
CA ARG A 32 8.83 11.27 -32.33
C ARG A 32 8.07 12.25 -31.43
N ARG A 33 7.93 11.94 -30.15
CA ARG A 33 7.32 12.78 -29.12
C ARG A 33 8.36 13.49 -28.26
N HIS A 34 9.65 13.40 -28.61
CA HIS A 34 10.79 13.92 -27.85
C HIS A 34 10.86 13.37 -26.41
N VAL A 35 10.44 12.12 -26.19
CA VAL A 35 10.49 11.45 -24.89
C VAL A 35 11.65 10.45 -24.88
N ASP A 36 12.51 10.57 -23.88
CA ASP A 36 13.62 9.64 -23.66
C ASP A 36 13.14 8.37 -22.93
N ILE A 37 13.09 7.26 -23.64
CA ILE A 37 12.69 5.95 -23.08
C ILE A 37 13.63 5.49 -21.97
N LYS A 38 14.94 5.82 -22.05
CA LYS A 38 15.94 5.42 -21.04
C LYS A 38 15.71 6.13 -19.72
N ALA A 39 15.28 7.39 -19.77
CA ALA A 39 14.86 8.12 -18.58
C ALA A 39 13.63 7.48 -17.92
N LEU A 40 12.64 7.00 -18.70
CA LEU A 40 11.47 6.30 -18.19
C LEU A 40 11.84 4.94 -17.56
N VAL A 41 12.74 4.19 -18.19
CA VAL A 41 13.28 2.94 -17.60
C VAL A 41 13.97 3.23 -16.26
N ALA A 42 14.77 4.30 -16.18
CA ALA A 42 15.43 4.68 -14.93
C ALA A 42 14.42 5.04 -13.83
N ARG A 43 13.36 5.76 -14.16
CA ARG A 43 12.26 6.09 -13.23
C ARG A 43 11.53 4.82 -12.77
N ALA A 44 11.16 3.93 -13.68
CA ALA A 44 10.55 2.64 -13.34
C ALA A 44 11.46 1.80 -12.43
N THR A 45 12.78 1.79 -12.71
CA THR A 45 13.78 1.09 -11.89
C THR A 45 13.90 1.69 -10.47
N ALA A 46 13.74 3.02 -10.34
CA ALA A 46 13.83 3.70 -9.06
C ALA A 46 12.54 3.66 -8.24
N PHE A 47 11.41 3.33 -8.86
CA PHE A 47 10.11 3.29 -8.19
C PHE A 47 10.08 2.24 -7.07
N ARG A 48 9.42 2.56 -5.96
CA ARG A 48 9.30 1.67 -4.79
C ARG A 48 7.87 1.70 -4.26
N VAL A 49 7.37 0.51 -3.91
CA VAL A 49 6.09 0.33 -3.21
C VAL A 49 6.25 -0.78 -2.15
N ALA A 50 5.73 -0.58 -0.95
CA ALA A 50 5.79 -1.57 0.11
C ALA A 50 4.66 -2.60 -0.03
N ILE A 51 4.94 -3.85 0.38
CA ILE A 51 3.97 -4.95 0.43
C ILE A 51 3.36 -5.00 1.83
N PRO A 52 2.02 -5.11 1.97
CA PRO A 52 1.39 -5.37 3.25
C PRO A 52 1.66 -6.81 3.71
N SER A 53 2.13 -7.00 4.94
CA SER A 53 2.37 -8.33 5.51
C SER A 53 1.10 -9.17 5.59
N TRP A 54 -0.05 -8.52 5.73
CA TRP A 54 -1.36 -9.16 5.76
C TRP A 54 -1.86 -9.57 4.37
N GLY A 55 -1.31 -8.98 3.30
CA GLY A 55 -1.66 -9.29 1.92
C GLY A 55 -1.01 -10.56 1.36
N VAL A 56 -0.05 -11.20 2.03
CA VAL A 56 0.60 -12.43 1.54
C VAL A 56 -0.09 -13.72 1.99
N GLY A 57 -1.09 -13.63 2.85
CA GLY A 57 -1.75 -14.81 3.42
C GLY A 57 -3.20 -14.55 3.78
N THR A 58 -3.59 -15.04 4.93
CA THR A 58 -4.97 -15.06 5.45
C THR A 58 -5.51 -13.70 5.92
N GLY A 59 -5.04 -12.61 5.40
CA GLY A 59 -5.60 -11.30 5.67
C GLY A 59 -7.00 -11.13 5.09
N GLY A 60 -7.77 -10.18 5.62
CA GLY A 60 -9.04 -9.73 5.08
C GLY A 60 -10.26 -10.44 5.62
N THR A 61 -11.28 -10.49 4.84
CA THR A 61 -12.69 -10.64 5.14
C THR A 61 -13.14 -12.02 5.63
N ARG A 62 -14.40 -12.32 5.47
CA ARG A 62 -15.10 -13.50 6.05
C ARG A 62 -14.51 -14.86 5.70
N PHE A 63 -13.70 -14.99 4.65
CA PHE A 63 -13.07 -16.26 4.24
C PHE A 63 -11.67 -16.48 4.80
N ALA A 64 -11.09 -15.49 5.46
CA ALA A 64 -9.70 -15.48 5.91
C ALA A 64 -9.37 -16.45 7.05
N ARG A 65 -10.31 -17.27 7.48
CA ARG A 65 -10.17 -18.10 8.69
C ARG A 65 -9.75 -19.53 8.46
N PHE A 66 -9.64 -19.89 7.21
CA PHE A 66 -9.17 -21.21 6.81
C PHE A 66 -7.88 -21.06 6.01
N PRO A 67 -6.71 -20.94 6.68
CA PRO A 67 -5.44 -20.85 5.99
C PRO A 67 -5.29 -22.00 5.01
N GLY A 68 -5.18 -21.64 3.72
CA GLY A 68 -4.97 -22.60 2.67
C GLY A 68 -3.59 -23.24 2.72
N PRO A 69 -3.35 -24.29 1.94
CA PRO A 69 -2.01 -24.85 1.81
C PRO A 69 -1.04 -23.81 1.24
N GLY A 70 0.10 -23.65 1.88
CA GLY A 70 1.16 -22.72 1.46
C GLY A 70 1.02 -21.31 1.98
N GLU A 71 -0.05 -20.96 2.69
CA GLU A 71 -0.17 -19.64 3.30
C GLU A 71 0.79 -19.47 4.47
N PRO A 72 1.43 -18.28 4.60
CA PRO A 72 2.37 -18.01 5.69
C PRO A 72 1.64 -17.81 7.01
N ARG A 73 2.25 -18.30 8.10
CA ARG A 73 1.69 -18.26 9.47
C ARG A 73 2.55 -17.49 10.44
N THR A 74 3.78 -17.21 10.06
CA THR A 74 4.75 -16.49 10.86
C THR A 74 5.30 -15.33 10.09
N LEU A 75 5.79 -14.30 10.77
CA LEU A 75 6.42 -13.16 10.10
C LEU A 75 7.62 -13.60 9.24
N LEU A 76 8.39 -14.60 9.66
CA LEU A 76 9.50 -15.12 8.84
C LEU A 76 9.02 -15.73 7.51
N GLU A 77 7.91 -16.46 7.54
CA GLU A 77 7.30 -17.01 6.31
C GLU A 77 6.72 -15.90 5.42
N LYS A 78 6.11 -14.86 6.02
CA LYS A 78 5.63 -13.67 5.28
C LYS A 78 6.79 -12.94 4.60
N ILE A 79 7.91 -12.77 5.29
CA ILE A 79 9.14 -12.17 4.71
C ILE A 79 9.66 -13.03 3.54
N ASP A 80 9.63 -14.35 3.65
CA ASP A 80 10.03 -15.24 2.55
C ASP A 80 9.13 -15.04 1.32
N ASP A 81 7.82 -15.01 1.51
CA ASP A 81 6.84 -14.81 0.44
C ASP A 81 6.97 -13.42 -0.22
N CYS A 82 7.12 -12.35 0.59
CA CYS A 82 7.42 -11.00 0.07
C CYS A 82 8.75 -10.98 -0.70
N GLY A 83 9.75 -11.72 -0.24
CA GLY A 83 11.03 -11.88 -0.93
C GLY A 83 10.89 -12.52 -2.31
N VAL A 84 9.94 -13.44 -2.49
CA VAL A 84 9.62 -14.01 -3.81
C VAL A 84 9.03 -12.94 -4.72
N VAL A 85 8.05 -12.17 -4.25
CA VAL A 85 7.48 -11.06 -5.02
C VAL A 85 8.57 -10.07 -5.41
N GLN A 86 9.39 -9.61 -4.46
CA GLN A 86 10.50 -8.69 -4.74
C GLN A 86 11.51 -9.25 -5.75
N SER A 87 11.82 -10.53 -5.67
CA SER A 87 12.76 -11.17 -6.60
C SER A 87 12.27 -11.16 -8.05
N LEU A 88 10.97 -11.15 -8.26
CA LEU A 88 10.32 -11.19 -9.57
C LEU A 88 10.01 -9.79 -10.13
N VAL A 89 9.43 -8.88 -9.30
CA VAL A 89 8.95 -7.56 -9.77
C VAL A 89 9.94 -6.42 -9.58
N ARG A 90 10.87 -6.52 -8.62
CA ARG A 90 11.97 -5.58 -8.33
C ARG A 90 11.59 -4.17 -7.88
N VAL A 91 10.33 -3.91 -7.63
CA VAL A 91 9.82 -2.60 -7.18
C VAL A 91 9.25 -2.62 -5.77
N THR A 92 9.36 -3.77 -5.06
CA THR A 92 8.77 -4.00 -3.74
C THR A 92 9.80 -4.29 -2.63
N PRO A 93 10.84 -3.46 -2.43
CA PRO A 93 11.92 -3.75 -1.50
C PRO A 93 11.55 -3.49 -0.02
N ALA A 94 10.29 -3.24 0.26
CA ALA A 94 9.82 -2.93 1.61
C ALA A 94 8.51 -3.63 1.95
N MET A 95 8.24 -3.75 3.25
CA MET A 95 7.01 -4.31 3.81
C MET A 95 6.41 -3.34 4.82
N SER A 96 5.08 -3.37 4.95
CA SER A 96 4.35 -2.81 6.07
C SER A 96 3.92 -3.94 7.02
N LEU A 97 4.10 -3.74 8.33
CA LEU A 97 3.75 -4.73 9.35
C LEU A 97 2.50 -4.31 10.12
N HIS A 98 1.75 -5.28 10.61
CA HIS A 98 0.54 -5.07 11.39
C HIS A 98 0.64 -5.75 12.77
N ILE A 99 0.65 -4.98 13.82
CA ILE A 99 0.73 -5.49 15.19
C ILE A 99 -0.68 -5.61 15.78
N PRO A 100 -1.05 -6.76 16.38
CA PRO A 100 -0.18 -7.83 16.90
C PRO A 100 0.10 -9.00 15.93
N TRP A 101 -0.42 -8.98 14.71
CA TRP A 101 -0.29 -10.14 13.79
C TRP A 101 1.17 -10.48 13.45
N ASP A 102 2.04 -9.47 13.43
CA ASP A 102 3.46 -9.57 13.09
C ASP A 102 4.38 -9.30 14.29
N LYS A 103 3.85 -9.46 15.51
CA LYS A 103 4.64 -9.20 16.71
C LYS A 103 5.83 -10.14 16.79
N PRO A 104 7.07 -9.60 16.93
CA PRO A 104 8.26 -10.42 17.15
C PRO A 104 8.13 -11.27 18.43
N ARG A 105 8.76 -12.43 18.41
CA ARG A 105 8.92 -13.25 19.63
C ARG A 105 9.97 -12.64 20.55
N GLU A 106 9.89 -12.93 21.82
CA GLU A 106 10.88 -12.45 22.80
C GLU A 106 12.29 -13.06 22.58
N SER A 107 12.35 -14.30 22.08
CA SER A 107 13.60 -14.99 21.79
C SER A 107 13.41 -16.12 20.78
N GLY A 108 14.52 -16.50 20.12
CA GLY A 108 14.54 -17.62 19.17
C GLY A 108 13.99 -17.25 17.79
N PRO A 109 13.64 -18.23 16.94
CA PRO A 109 13.16 -17.98 15.59
C PRO A 109 11.92 -17.08 15.61
N GLY A 110 12.03 -15.89 14.96
CA GLY A 110 11.00 -14.86 14.96
C GLY A 110 11.23 -13.74 15.99
N ASP A 111 12.35 -13.70 16.69
CA ASP A 111 12.79 -12.52 17.44
C ASP A 111 13.30 -11.41 16.49
N VAL A 112 13.54 -10.22 17.03
CA VAL A 112 14.00 -9.05 16.26
C VAL A 112 15.25 -9.34 15.44
N ALA A 113 16.22 -10.06 16.02
CA ALA A 113 17.48 -10.37 15.35
C ALA A 113 17.28 -11.30 14.14
N SER A 114 16.49 -12.37 14.31
CA SER A 114 16.19 -13.30 13.24
C SER A 114 15.32 -12.67 12.14
N ILE A 115 14.39 -11.78 12.50
CA ILE A 115 13.58 -11.01 11.54
C ILE A 115 14.48 -10.09 10.70
N ARG A 116 15.35 -9.29 11.36
CA ARG A 116 16.30 -8.42 10.64
C ARG A 116 17.22 -9.19 9.70
N ALA A 117 17.74 -10.33 10.16
CA ALA A 117 18.59 -11.19 9.32
C ALA A 117 17.82 -11.72 8.11
N ARG A 118 16.55 -12.11 8.29
CA ARG A 118 15.70 -12.60 7.19
C ARG A 118 15.34 -11.49 6.20
N LEU A 119 14.98 -10.29 6.68
CA LEU A 119 14.74 -9.13 5.81
C LEU A 119 15.96 -8.83 4.94
N LEU A 120 17.14 -8.75 5.55
CA LEU A 120 18.40 -8.51 4.83
C LEU A 120 18.64 -9.60 3.77
N ALA A 121 18.47 -10.87 4.12
CA ALA A 121 18.67 -12.00 3.20
C ALA A 121 17.68 -12.00 2.02
N ARG A 122 16.52 -11.34 2.16
CA ARG A 122 15.51 -11.20 1.10
C ARG A 122 15.56 -9.85 0.37
N GLY A 123 16.48 -8.95 0.74
CA GLY A 123 16.56 -7.60 0.17
C GLY A 123 15.33 -6.75 0.50
N LEU A 124 14.79 -6.92 1.71
CA LEU A 124 13.60 -6.22 2.20
C LEU A 124 13.93 -5.32 3.39
N ALA A 125 13.16 -4.26 3.55
CA ALA A 125 13.14 -3.37 4.70
C ALA A 125 11.71 -3.25 5.26
N ILE A 126 11.56 -2.63 6.43
CA ILE A 126 10.24 -2.25 6.95
C ILE A 126 9.98 -0.77 6.64
N GLU A 127 8.86 -0.47 5.98
CA GLU A 127 8.44 0.90 5.67
C GLU A 127 7.59 1.49 6.79
N SER A 128 6.50 0.81 7.13
CA SER A 128 5.51 1.31 8.08
C SER A 128 5.08 0.23 9.08
N MET A 129 4.79 0.69 10.31
CA MET A 129 4.07 -0.09 11.30
C MET A 129 2.60 0.29 11.28
N ASN A 130 1.69 -0.68 11.46
CA ASN A 130 0.26 -0.46 11.57
C ASN A 130 -0.24 -1.00 12.90
N SER A 131 -1.04 -0.21 13.62
CA SER A 131 -1.68 -0.63 14.87
C SER A 131 -3.04 -1.29 14.61
N ASN A 132 -3.41 -2.26 15.46
CA ASN A 132 -4.76 -2.83 15.47
C ASN A 132 -5.50 -2.40 16.73
N THR A 133 -6.27 -1.33 16.61
CA THR A 133 -7.19 -0.85 17.64
C THR A 133 -8.65 -0.91 17.18
N PHE A 134 -8.91 -1.55 16.03
CA PHE A 134 -10.25 -1.73 15.48
C PHE A 134 -10.86 -3.10 15.80
N GLN A 135 -10.10 -3.98 16.44
CA GLN A 135 -10.54 -5.32 16.86
C GLN A 135 -10.09 -5.60 18.30
N ASP A 136 -10.94 -6.31 19.05
CA ASP A 136 -10.51 -6.89 20.31
C ASP A 136 -9.55 -8.06 20.05
N GLN A 137 -8.47 -8.11 20.82
CA GLN A 137 -7.46 -9.15 20.74
C GLN A 137 -7.65 -10.19 21.85
N PRO A 138 -7.31 -11.48 21.63
CA PRO A 138 -7.33 -12.49 22.67
C PRO A 138 -6.51 -12.07 23.89
N GLY A 139 -7.14 -12.09 25.09
CA GLY A 139 -6.49 -11.68 26.33
C GLY A 139 -6.40 -10.17 26.57
N GLN A 140 -6.95 -9.35 25.69
CA GLN A 140 -7.03 -7.91 25.88
C GLN A 140 -7.92 -7.57 27.09
N PRO A 141 -7.45 -6.70 28.03
CA PRO A 141 -8.21 -6.41 29.26
C PRO A 141 -9.50 -5.64 29.03
N LEU A 142 -9.53 -4.70 28.10
CA LEU A 142 -10.65 -3.78 27.86
C LEU A 142 -11.06 -3.84 26.38
N SER A 143 -12.38 -3.95 26.14
CA SER A 143 -12.92 -4.04 24.79
C SER A 143 -12.97 -2.70 24.06
N TYR A 144 -12.70 -2.71 22.75
CA TYR A 144 -12.88 -1.57 21.85
C TYR A 144 -14.31 -1.47 21.26
N LYS A 145 -15.26 -2.24 21.77
CA LYS A 145 -16.64 -2.29 21.25
C LYS A 145 -17.30 -0.91 21.08
N PHE A 146 -16.97 0.06 21.94
CA PHE A 146 -17.50 1.41 21.90
C PHE A 146 -16.47 2.47 21.47
N GLY A 147 -15.45 2.04 20.76
CA GLY A 147 -14.33 2.83 20.29
C GLY A 147 -13.02 2.47 20.98
N SER A 148 -11.94 2.88 20.39
CA SER A 148 -10.56 2.70 20.86
C SER A 148 -9.96 4.06 21.29
N LEU A 149 -9.34 4.76 20.37
CA LEU A 149 -8.74 6.09 20.61
C LEU A 149 -9.79 7.20 20.86
N THR A 150 -11.07 6.95 20.55
CA THR A 150 -12.18 7.89 20.80
C THR A 150 -13.04 7.51 22.00
N HIS A 151 -12.74 6.39 22.67
CA HIS A 151 -13.58 5.85 23.75
C HIS A 151 -13.81 6.86 24.87
N THR A 152 -15.00 6.86 25.50
CA THR A 152 -15.33 7.76 26.60
C THR A 152 -14.53 7.47 27.88
N ASP A 153 -14.23 6.17 28.14
CA ASP A 153 -13.38 5.76 29.24
C ASP A 153 -11.89 5.95 28.87
N PHE A 154 -11.20 6.74 29.68
CA PHE A 154 -9.77 6.99 29.50
C PHE A 154 -8.91 5.72 29.63
N ALA A 155 -9.32 4.74 30.44
CA ALA A 155 -8.57 3.49 30.56
C ALA A 155 -8.52 2.71 29.24
N VAL A 156 -9.62 2.71 28.46
CA VAL A 156 -9.67 2.10 27.13
C VAL A 156 -8.80 2.88 26.14
N ARG A 157 -8.88 4.24 26.12
CA ARG A 157 -8.00 5.05 25.27
C ARG A 157 -6.54 4.83 25.60
N ARG A 158 -6.20 4.77 26.90
CA ARG A 158 -4.83 4.49 27.33
C ARG A 158 -4.32 3.15 26.83
N GLN A 159 -5.11 2.08 26.92
CA GLN A 159 -4.76 0.79 26.37
C GLN A 159 -4.49 0.88 24.85
N ALA A 160 -5.31 1.61 24.08
CA ALA A 160 -5.10 1.81 22.67
C ALA A 160 -3.86 2.65 22.35
N ILE A 161 -3.56 3.69 23.15
CA ILE A 161 -2.33 4.48 23.05
C ILE A 161 -1.12 3.59 23.34
N GLU A 162 -1.13 2.83 24.44
CA GLU A 162 -0.03 1.93 24.82
C GLU A 162 0.27 0.90 23.73
N HIS A 163 -0.76 0.37 23.05
CA HIS A 163 -0.58 -0.50 21.88
C HIS A 163 0.13 0.22 20.71
N ASN A 164 -0.21 1.47 20.42
CA ASN A 164 0.49 2.26 19.42
C ASN A 164 1.96 2.52 19.82
N LEU A 165 2.23 2.79 21.10
CA LEU A 165 3.60 2.96 21.60
C LEU A 165 4.41 1.65 21.49
N GLU A 166 3.79 0.50 21.70
CA GLU A 166 4.39 -0.81 21.43
C GLU A 166 4.77 -0.95 19.94
N CYS A 167 3.86 -0.56 19.02
CA CYS A 167 4.15 -0.57 17.58
C CYS A 167 5.36 0.30 17.24
N LEU A 168 5.46 1.51 17.82
CA LEU A 168 6.61 2.39 17.62
C LEU A 168 7.92 1.75 18.12
N ALA A 169 7.90 1.11 19.29
CA ALA A 169 9.07 0.43 19.86
C ALA A 169 9.54 -0.73 18.96
N ILE A 170 8.62 -1.60 18.55
CA ILE A 170 8.91 -2.72 17.64
C ILE A 170 9.45 -2.19 16.30
N GLY A 171 8.79 -1.18 15.73
CA GLY A 171 9.19 -0.60 14.46
C GLY A 171 10.58 0.02 14.50
N ARG A 172 10.93 0.74 15.57
CA ARG A 172 12.28 1.26 15.79
C ARG A 172 13.31 0.13 15.79
N ASP A 173 13.03 -0.96 16.49
CA ASP A 173 13.92 -2.11 16.59
C ASP A 173 14.04 -2.87 15.26
N LEU A 174 13.04 -2.78 14.38
CA LEU A 174 13.03 -3.37 13.03
C LEU A 174 13.51 -2.41 11.93
N GLY A 175 13.69 -1.13 12.23
CA GLY A 175 14.18 -0.11 11.28
C GLY A 175 13.09 0.51 10.40
N ALA A 176 11.85 0.54 10.86
CA ALA A 176 10.77 1.26 10.21
C ALA A 176 11.00 2.78 10.21
N SER A 177 10.25 3.51 9.37
CA SER A 177 10.35 4.97 9.25
C SER A 177 9.01 5.70 9.46
N SER A 178 7.93 4.97 9.60
CA SER A 178 6.59 5.53 9.76
C SER A 178 5.67 4.63 10.58
N HIS A 179 4.57 5.22 11.05
CA HIS A 179 3.51 4.52 11.76
C HIS A 179 2.15 4.95 11.20
N THR A 180 1.30 3.99 10.88
CA THR A 180 -0.04 4.20 10.37
C THR A 180 -1.07 3.88 11.44
N VAL A 181 -2.03 4.78 11.63
CA VAL A 181 -3.17 4.62 12.53
C VAL A 181 -4.45 4.73 11.72
N TRP A 182 -5.16 3.61 11.65
CA TRP A 182 -6.55 3.54 11.24
C TRP A 182 -7.40 3.11 12.42
N ILE A 183 -8.61 3.68 12.56
CA ILE A 183 -9.57 3.31 13.61
C ILE A 183 -10.93 2.97 13.00
N GLY A 184 -11.58 1.95 13.56
CA GLY A 184 -12.96 1.59 13.22
C GLY A 184 -14.01 2.31 14.07
N ASP A 185 -13.61 3.24 14.94
CA ASP A 185 -14.49 3.94 15.87
C ASP A 185 -15.54 4.77 15.13
N GLY A 186 -16.81 4.71 15.55
CA GLY A 186 -17.86 5.47 14.88
C GLY A 186 -19.25 5.33 15.49
N GLY A 187 -20.23 5.87 14.79
CA GLY A 187 -21.64 5.80 15.19
C GLY A 187 -22.58 6.42 14.16
N ASN A 188 -23.87 6.08 14.24
CA ASN A 188 -24.88 6.47 13.27
C ASN A 188 -25.68 7.72 13.67
N PHE A 189 -25.74 8.05 14.95
CA PHE A 189 -26.57 9.16 15.45
C PHE A 189 -26.04 9.72 16.77
N PRO A 190 -26.40 10.99 17.13
CA PRO A 190 -25.87 11.67 18.31
C PRO A 190 -26.12 11.00 19.65
N GLY A 191 -27.08 10.08 19.75
CA GLY A 191 -27.33 9.29 20.96
C GLY A 191 -26.40 8.10 21.13
N GLN A 192 -25.83 7.61 20.03
CA GLN A 192 -24.88 6.51 20.05
C GLN A 192 -23.47 6.99 20.39
N ILE A 193 -23.07 8.15 19.87
CA ILE A 193 -21.76 8.76 20.10
C ILE A 193 -21.92 10.29 20.12
N HIS A 194 -21.11 10.97 20.91
CA HIS A 194 -21.02 12.42 20.87
C HIS A 194 -19.95 12.82 19.84
N PHE A 195 -20.34 13.13 18.62
CA PHE A 195 -19.45 13.29 17.47
C PHE A 195 -18.31 14.30 17.70
N ARG A 196 -18.59 15.48 18.26
CA ARG A 196 -17.54 16.47 18.53
C ARG A 196 -16.52 15.96 19.55
N HIS A 197 -16.99 15.46 20.70
CA HIS A 197 -16.09 14.96 21.74
C HIS A 197 -15.34 13.69 21.31
N ALA A 198 -15.83 12.94 20.33
CA ALA A 198 -15.08 11.81 19.77
C ALA A 198 -13.84 12.31 19.02
N ILE A 199 -13.98 13.38 18.22
CA ILE A 199 -12.85 14.02 17.54
C ILE A 199 -11.86 14.60 18.57
N ASP A 200 -12.34 15.32 19.60
CA ASP A 200 -11.47 15.86 20.65
C ASP A 200 -10.61 14.76 21.30
N ARG A 201 -11.25 13.65 21.69
CA ARG A 201 -10.56 12.49 22.28
C ARG A 201 -9.59 11.80 21.31
N TYR A 202 -9.94 11.74 20.04
CA TYR A 202 -9.05 11.20 18.99
C TYR A 202 -7.78 12.03 18.86
N VAL A 203 -7.92 13.34 18.72
CA VAL A 203 -6.79 14.27 18.63
C VAL A 203 -5.90 14.19 19.87
N GLU A 204 -6.49 14.20 21.08
CA GLU A 204 -5.77 14.02 22.36
C GLU A 204 -4.97 12.71 22.37
N SER A 205 -5.57 11.61 21.95
CA SER A 205 -4.93 10.30 21.90
C SER A 205 -3.78 10.27 20.90
N LEU A 206 -3.98 10.85 19.71
CA LEU A 206 -2.95 10.96 18.68
C LEU A 206 -1.79 11.88 19.07
N GLN A 207 -2.05 12.96 19.81
CA GLN A 207 -1.00 13.83 20.33
C GLN A 207 -0.05 13.06 21.27
N ALA A 208 -0.61 12.16 22.11
CA ALA A 208 0.23 11.29 22.96
C ALA A 208 1.10 10.32 22.13
N ILE A 209 0.54 9.75 21.06
CA ILE A 209 1.29 8.87 20.13
C ILE A 209 2.34 9.70 19.37
N HIS A 210 1.97 10.86 18.84
CA HIS A 210 2.86 11.76 18.09
C HIS A 210 4.05 12.24 18.94
N ALA A 211 3.83 12.53 20.22
CA ALA A 211 4.89 12.93 21.15
C ALA A 211 5.95 11.83 21.38
N ALA A 212 5.57 10.57 21.17
CA ALA A 212 6.45 9.40 21.31
C ALA A 212 7.09 8.95 19.99
N LEU A 213 6.80 9.61 18.86
CA LEU A 213 7.40 9.25 17.57
C LEU A 213 8.92 9.37 17.62
N PRO A 214 9.66 8.36 17.16
CA PRO A 214 11.10 8.48 16.96
C PRO A 214 11.45 9.66 16.03
N ASP A 215 12.67 10.16 16.15
CA ASP A 215 13.15 11.25 15.30
C ASP A 215 13.12 10.85 13.84
N GLY A 216 12.65 11.77 12.98
CA GLY A 216 12.52 11.56 11.55
C GLY A 216 11.33 10.70 11.13
N TRP A 217 10.59 10.08 12.05
CA TRP A 217 9.41 9.31 11.71
C TRP A 217 8.21 10.20 11.39
N ARG A 218 7.32 9.65 10.56
CA ARG A 218 6.02 10.24 10.22
C ARG A 218 4.90 9.39 10.83
N LEU A 219 3.87 10.07 11.32
CA LEU A 219 2.60 9.46 11.71
C LEU A 219 1.63 9.62 10.56
N PHE A 220 1.10 8.53 10.05
CA PHE A 220 0.05 8.54 9.05
C PHE A 220 -1.28 8.25 9.72
N ILE A 221 -2.28 9.06 9.40
CA ILE A 221 -3.66 8.80 9.81
C ILE A 221 -4.52 8.59 8.58
N GLU A 222 -5.42 7.64 8.69
CA GLU A 222 -6.25 7.15 7.63
C GLU A 222 -7.72 7.37 7.95
N HIS A 223 -8.53 7.73 6.94
CA HIS A 223 -9.97 7.81 7.08
C HIS A 223 -10.63 6.65 6.34
N LYS A 224 -11.86 6.37 6.72
CA LYS A 224 -12.76 5.47 6.01
C LYS A 224 -14.18 6.01 6.15
N CYS A 225 -14.95 6.06 5.08
CA CYS A 225 -16.25 6.72 5.11
C CYS A 225 -17.26 6.01 6.03
N TYR A 226 -17.18 4.69 6.14
CA TYR A 226 -18.01 3.88 7.04
C TYR A 226 -17.30 2.55 7.34
N GLU A 227 -17.56 2.00 8.51
CA GLU A 227 -17.18 0.62 8.81
C GLU A 227 -18.21 -0.33 8.21
N PRO A 228 -17.81 -1.48 7.61
CA PRO A 228 -18.70 -2.30 6.80
C PRO A 228 -20.04 -2.60 7.48
N ALA A 229 -21.12 -2.16 6.83
CA ALA A 229 -22.52 -2.42 7.14
C ALA A 229 -23.07 -1.84 8.45
N PHE A 230 -22.31 -1.04 9.24
CA PHE A 230 -22.78 -0.70 10.57
C PHE A 230 -22.91 0.80 10.88
N TYR A 231 -21.87 1.62 10.65
CA TYR A 231 -21.87 3.02 11.04
C TYR A 231 -20.84 3.87 10.30
N SER A 232 -21.03 5.18 10.32
CA SER A 232 -20.04 6.15 9.88
C SER A 232 -18.89 6.19 10.87
N THR A 233 -17.66 6.11 10.37
CA THR A 233 -16.48 6.28 11.22
C THR A 233 -16.35 7.71 11.70
N VAL A 234 -15.60 7.92 12.79
CA VAL A 234 -15.31 9.27 13.33
C VAL A 234 -14.52 10.08 12.31
N LEU A 235 -13.60 9.43 11.58
CA LEU A 235 -12.87 10.02 10.46
C LEU A 235 -13.50 9.57 9.14
N ASN A 236 -14.65 10.13 8.80
CA ASN A 236 -15.45 9.66 7.67
C ASN A 236 -15.05 10.24 6.30
N ASP A 237 -14.20 11.26 6.27
CA ASP A 237 -13.70 11.85 5.03
C ASP A 237 -12.28 12.43 5.17
N TRP A 238 -11.69 12.76 4.04
CA TRP A 238 -10.34 13.32 3.97
C TRP A 238 -10.20 14.69 4.66
N GLY A 239 -11.26 15.50 4.69
CA GLY A 239 -11.23 16.84 5.28
C GLY A 239 -11.14 16.78 6.81
N ILE A 240 -11.95 15.96 7.45
CA ILE A 240 -11.87 15.71 8.90
C ILE A 240 -10.51 15.11 9.26
N ARG A 241 -10.03 14.12 8.49
CA ARG A 241 -8.70 13.56 8.70
C ARG A 241 -7.60 14.63 8.62
N TYR A 242 -7.64 15.46 7.59
CA TYR A 242 -6.68 16.56 7.43
C TYR A 242 -6.71 17.53 8.63
N LEU A 243 -7.89 17.92 9.09
CA LEU A 243 -8.02 18.80 10.25
C LEU A 243 -7.40 18.16 11.50
N CYS A 244 -7.72 16.90 11.78
CA CYS A 244 -7.12 16.17 12.91
C CYS A 244 -5.57 16.10 12.77
N ALA A 245 -5.05 15.78 11.60
CA ALA A 245 -3.61 15.72 11.38
C ALA A 245 -2.92 17.05 11.70
N ARG A 246 -3.52 18.16 11.28
CA ARG A 246 -3.04 19.53 11.55
C ARG A 246 -3.02 19.88 13.03
N GLU A 247 -4.03 19.45 13.79
CA GLU A 247 -4.11 19.67 15.23
C GLU A 247 -3.12 18.80 16.03
N VAL A 248 -2.77 17.62 15.50
CA VAL A 248 -1.81 16.70 16.13
C VAL A 248 -0.37 17.20 16.01
N GLY A 249 0.05 17.67 14.82
CA GLY A 249 1.38 18.22 14.63
C GLY A 249 1.98 17.98 13.24
N ASP A 250 3.12 18.61 12.98
CA ASP A 250 3.72 18.69 11.64
C ASP A 250 4.16 17.35 11.05
N ARG A 251 4.44 16.35 11.88
CA ARG A 251 4.81 14.98 11.45
C ARG A 251 3.61 14.05 11.30
N CYS A 252 2.38 14.54 11.58
CA CYS A 252 1.14 13.81 11.37
C CYS A 252 0.57 14.18 9.99
N LEU A 253 0.49 13.21 9.11
CA LEU A 253 0.14 13.39 7.70
C LEU A 253 -1.02 12.49 7.29
N SER A 254 -1.67 12.87 6.20
CA SER A 254 -2.79 12.14 5.63
C SER A 254 -2.31 10.94 4.80
N LEU A 255 -2.77 9.75 5.11
CA LEU A 255 -2.65 8.57 4.24
C LEU A 255 -3.91 8.47 3.37
N VAL A 256 -3.75 8.26 2.08
CA VAL A 256 -4.86 8.06 1.13
C VAL A 256 -4.98 6.60 0.80
N ASP A 257 -6.02 5.94 1.30
CA ASP A 257 -6.45 4.63 0.85
C ASP A 257 -7.48 4.82 -0.27
N LEU A 258 -7.30 4.14 -1.41
CA LEU A 258 -8.17 4.32 -2.57
C LEU A 258 -9.56 3.68 -2.38
N GLY A 259 -9.66 2.65 -1.54
CA GLY A 259 -10.91 1.95 -1.21
C GLY A 259 -11.74 2.64 -0.12
N HIS A 260 -11.16 3.55 0.65
CA HIS A 260 -11.81 4.18 1.80
C HIS A 260 -12.69 5.39 1.45
N HIS A 261 -12.89 5.66 0.18
CA HIS A 261 -13.73 6.76 -0.30
C HIS A 261 -15.11 6.27 -0.76
N ALA A 262 -16.10 7.15 -0.69
CA ALA A 262 -17.39 6.89 -1.31
C ALA A 262 -17.21 6.72 -2.85
N PRO A 263 -17.99 5.85 -3.52
CA PRO A 263 -17.77 5.49 -4.93
C PRO A 263 -17.77 6.65 -5.94
N ASN A 264 -18.34 7.80 -5.58
CA ASN A 264 -18.48 8.97 -6.44
C ASN A 264 -17.52 10.13 -6.07
N VAL A 265 -16.52 9.85 -5.24
CA VAL A 265 -15.55 10.87 -4.80
C VAL A 265 -14.44 11.01 -5.85
N ASN A 266 -14.06 12.27 -6.13
CA ASN A 266 -12.93 12.61 -7.00
C ASN A 266 -11.62 12.52 -6.18
N ILE A 267 -10.97 11.35 -6.20
CA ILE A 267 -9.80 11.06 -5.37
C ILE A 267 -8.57 11.85 -5.86
N GLU A 268 -8.37 11.99 -7.18
CA GLU A 268 -7.29 12.77 -7.74
C GLU A 268 -7.34 14.25 -7.31
N GLN A 269 -8.54 14.81 -7.16
CA GLN A 269 -8.71 16.16 -6.62
C GLN A 269 -8.31 16.23 -5.13
N ILE A 270 -8.65 15.21 -4.35
CA ILE A 270 -8.23 15.11 -2.94
C ILE A 270 -6.70 15.08 -2.86
N VAL A 271 -6.07 14.26 -3.69
CA VAL A 271 -4.60 14.14 -3.78
C VAL A 271 -3.98 15.50 -4.10
N ALA A 272 -4.47 16.19 -5.14
CA ALA A 272 -4.01 17.52 -5.49
C ALA A 272 -4.13 18.53 -4.33
N GLN A 273 -5.25 18.49 -3.58
CA GLN A 273 -5.44 19.36 -2.41
C GLN A 273 -4.46 19.03 -1.27
N LEU A 274 -4.25 17.75 -0.97
CA LEU A 274 -3.32 17.33 0.06
C LEU A 274 -1.86 17.67 -0.30
N ILE A 275 -1.49 17.60 -1.57
CA ILE A 275 -0.19 18.06 -2.08
C ILE A 275 -0.05 19.58 -1.84
N ARG A 276 -1.03 20.37 -2.30
CA ARG A 276 -1.06 21.83 -2.11
C ARG A 276 -0.96 22.24 -0.64
N LEU A 277 -1.61 21.46 0.25
CA LEU A 277 -1.61 21.70 1.70
C LEU A 277 -0.36 21.15 2.39
N ARG A 278 0.55 20.47 1.67
CA ARG A 278 1.72 19.76 2.22
C ARG A 278 1.36 18.77 3.32
N ALA A 279 0.23 18.09 3.13
CA ALA A 279 -0.37 17.18 4.10
C ALA A 279 -0.42 15.73 3.61
N LEU A 280 0.02 15.45 2.38
CA LEU A 280 0.08 14.10 1.84
C LEU A 280 1.24 13.32 2.44
N GLY A 281 0.95 12.27 3.19
CA GLY A 281 1.95 11.38 3.80
C GLY A 281 2.26 10.16 2.98
N GLY A 282 1.23 9.55 2.37
CA GLY A 282 1.39 8.33 1.61
C GLY A 282 0.08 7.78 1.08
N PHE A 283 0.18 6.58 0.53
CA PHE A 283 -0.93 5.84 -0.05
C PHE A 283 -0.99 4.41 0.46
N HIS A 284 -2.22 3.91 0.60
CA HIS A 284 -2.58 2.52 0.49
C HIS A 284 -3.24 2.31 -0.87
N PHE A 285 -2.50 1.69 -1.79
CA PHE A 285 -2.99 1.38 -3.13
C PHE A 285 -3.75 0.06 -3.13
N ASN A 286 -4.98 0.12 -3.56
CA ASN A 286 -5.88 -0.99 -3.85
C ASN A 286 -6.83 -0.55 -4.98
N ASP A 287 -7.88 -1.29 -5.19
CA ASP A 287 -9.03 -0.86 -5.97
C ASP A 287 -10.32 -1.23 -5.23
N SER A 288 -11.39 -0.54 -5.54
CA SER A 288 -12.69 -0.75 -4.91
C SER A 288 -13.81 -0.46 -5.87
N LYS A 289 -14.83 -1.28 -5.84
CA LYS A 289 -16.05 -1.09 -6.61
C LYS A 289 -17.22 -0.64 -5.73
N PHE A 290 -17.33 -1.20 -4.55
CA PHE A 290 -18.44 -0.92 -3.63
C PHE A 290 -18.01 -0.11 -2.41
N GLY A 291 -16.85 -0.39 -1.85
CA GLY A 291 -16.28 0.28 -0.69
C GLY A 291 -15.45 -0.69 0.13
N ASP A 292 -14.16 -0.40 0.25
CA ASP A 292 -13.18 -1.22 0.98
C ASP A 292 -13.15 -2.69 0.53
N ASP A 293 -13.22 -2.88 -0.78
CA ASP A 293 -13.22 -4.22 -1.38
C ASP A 293 -11.82 -4.83 -1.39
N ASP A 294 -10.78 -4.03 -1.17
CA ASP A 294 -9.35 -4.39 -1.17
C ASP A 294 -8.93 -5.19 -2.42
N LEU A 295 -9.43 -4.77 -3.58
CA LEU A 295 -9.12 -5.42 -4.85
C LEU A 295 -7.70 -5.06 -5.32
N ASP A 296 -7.17 -5.85 -6.23
CA ASP A 296 -5.88 -5.59 -6.86
C ASP A 296 -5.86 -4.19 -7.49
N SER A 297 -4.80 -3.44 -7.25
CA SER A 297 -4.65 -2.05 -7.73
C SER A 297 -4.85 -1.95 -9.24
N GLY A 298 -5.69 -1.01 -9.67
CA GLY A 298 -5.98 -0.78 -11.08
C GLY A 298 -6.86 -1.85 -11.76
N SER A 299 -7.40 -2.82 -11.01
CA SER A 299 -8.22 -3.90 -11.58
C SER A 299 -9.59 -3.44 -12.08
N ILE A 300 -10.16 -2.42 -11.46
CA ILE A 300 -11.50 -1.88 -11.77
C ILE A 300 -11.41 -0.47 -12.34
N LYS A 301 -10.56 0.39 -11.77
CA LYS A 301 -10.46 1.81 -12.11
C LYS A 301 -9.03 2.20 -12.54
N PRO A 302 -8.42 1.54 -13.54
CA PRO A 302 -7.03 1.83 -13.94
C PRO A 302 -6.83 3.27 -14.41
N PHE A 303 -7.84 3.90 -15.01
CA PHE A 303 -7.75 5.30 -15.41
C PHE A 303 -7.76 6.25 -14.20
N GLN A 304 -8.49 5.95 -13.13
CA GLN A 304 -8.44 6.72 -11.89
C GLN A 304 -7.05 6.61 -11.22
N LEU A 305 -6.48 5.40 -11.17
CA LEU A 305 -5.11 5.21 -10.68
C LEU A 305 -4.11 6.06 -11.47
N PHE A 306 -4.23 6.07 -12.80
CA PHE A 306 -3.42 6.95 -13.65
C PHE A 306 -3.63 8.44 -13.33
N LEU A 307 -4.88 8.90 -13.11
CA LEU A 307 -5.15 10.30 -12.77
C LEU A 307 -4.57 10.68 -11.41
N VAL A 308 -4.59 9.79 -10.43
CA VAL A 308 -3.89 9.99 -9.15
C VAL A 308 -2.38 10.16 -9.39
N PHE A 309 -1.77 9.28 -10.19
CA PHE A 309 -0.35 9.41 -10.53
C PHE A 309 -0.05 10.63 -11.39
N ASN A 310 -1.01 11.14 -12.16
CA ASN A 310 -0.84 12.41 -12.86
C ASN A 310 -0.55 13.57 -11.90
N GLU A 311 -1.30 13.66 -10.79
CA GLU A 311 -1.08 14.68 -9.75
C GLU A 311 0.25 14.48 -9.00
N LEU A 312 0.59 13.22 -8.70
CA LEU A 312 1.84 12.89 -8.00
C LEU A 312 3.08 13.22 -8.85
N VAL A 313 3.06 12.85 -10.12
CA VAL A 313 4.16 13.11 -11.06
C VAL A 313 4.27 14.60 -11.38
N ASP A 314 3.16 15.33 -11.45
CA ASP A 314 3.17 16.78 -11.60
C ASP A 314 3.90 17.45 -10.44
N ALA A 315 3.55 17.09 -9.21
CA ALA A 315 4.20 17.56 -7.99
C ALA A 315 5.70 17.19 -7.92
N GLU A 316 6.06 15.98 -8.37
CA GLU A 316 7.46 15.53 -8.49
C GLU A 316 8.25 16.42 -9.45
N LEU A 317 7.68 16.68 -10.63
CA LEU A 317 8.30 17.49 -11.69
C LEU A 317 8.40 18.98 -11.31
N GLU A 318 7.43 19.50 -10.56
CA GLU A 318 7.49 20.85 -9.97
C GLU A 318 8.55 20.97 -8.86
N GLY A 319 9.03 19.85 -8.33
CA GLY A 319 10.02 19.82 -7.24
C GLY A 319 9.48 20.40 -5.93
N ILE A 320 8.24 20.08 -5.58
CA ILE A 320 7.60 20.59 -4.34
C ILE A 320 8.46 20.23 -3.13
N PRO A 321 8.88 21.20 -2.30
CA PRO A 321 9.74 20.94 -1.16
C PRO A 321 9.10 19.96 -0.15
N GLY A 322 9.84 18.90 0.23
CA GLY A 322 9.38 17.88 1.17
C GLY A 322 8.36 16.88 0.60
N PHE A 323 8.10 16.92 -0.69
CA PHE A 323 7.23 15.95 -1.36
C PHE A 323 7.91 14.60 -1.47
N ALA A 324 7.55 13.68 -0.57
CA ALA A 324 8.06 12.31 -0.55
C ALA A 324 6.99 11.37 0.06
N PRO A 325 5.87 11.15 -0.63
CA PRO A 325 4.82 10.28 -0.14
C PRO A 325 5.31 8.82 -0.09
N ALA A 326 4.92 8.09 0.96
CA ALA A 326 5.14 6.65 1.05
C ALA A 326 4.12 5.92 0.16
N TYR A 327 4.58 4.95 -0.60
CA TYR A 327 3.72 4.10 -1.44
C TYR A 327 3.65 2.71 -0.84
N MET A 328 2.45 2.26 -0.52
CA MET A 328 2.17 0.95 0.06
C MET A 328 0.98 0.34 -0.66
N LEU A 329 0.99 -0.98 -0.85
CA LEU A 329 -0.20 -1.72 -1.26
C LEU A 329 -1.05 -1.99 -0.01
N ASP A 330 -2.37 -2.04 -0.18
CA ASP A 330 -3.31 -2.55 0.82
C ASP A 330 -4.41 -3.33 0.12
N GLN A 331 -4.32 -4.65 0.16
CA GLN A 331 -5.25 -5.54 -0.53
C GLN A 331 -5.43 -6.85 0.20
N SER A 332 -6.61 -7.45 0.04
CA SER A 332 -7.00 -8.74 0.60
C SER A 332 -7.22 -9.77 -0.49
N HIS A 333 -6.94 -11.05 -0.17
CA HIS A 333 -7.03 -12.15 -1.13
C HIS A 333 -7.94 -13.24 -0.63
N ASN A 334 -9.14 -13.29 -1.20
CA ASN A 334 -10.11 -14.31 -0.83
C ASN A 334 -10.25 -15.42 -1.89
N VAL A 335 -9.86 -15.14 -3.13
CA VAL A 335 -10.12 -16.03 -4.27
C VAL A 335 -8.92 -16.17 -5.23
N THR A 336 -7.84 -15.43 -5.03
CA THR A 336 -6.64 -15.43 -5.87
C THR A 336 -5.43 -15.99 -5.12
N ASP A 337 -4.37 -16.32 -5.84
CA ASP A 337 -3.05 -16.51 -5.20
C ASP A 337 -2.54 -15.13 -4.75
N PRO A 338 -2.29 -14.92 -3.43
CA PRO A 338 -1.93 -13.61 -2.91
C PRO A 338 -0.63 -13.06 -3.50
N LEU A 339 0.35 -13.91 -3.83
CA LEU A 339 1.61 -13.45 -4.39
C LEU A 339 1.42 -13.01 -5.85
N GLU A 340 0.59 -13.70 -6.62
CA GLU A 340 0.24 -13.26 -7.98
C GLU A 340 -0.48 -11.92 -7.97
N SER A 341 -1.46 -11.75 -7.09
CA SER A 341 -2.19 -10.49 -6.93
C SER A 341 -1.26 -9.33 -6.53
N LEU A 342 -0.36 -9.55 -5.58
CA LEU A 342 0.62 -8.52 -5.18
C LEU A 342 1.58 -8.16 -6.32
N MET A 343 2.02 -9.13 -7.12
CA MET A 343 2.83 -8.85 -8.31
C MET A 343 2.07 -8.02 -9.33
N VAL A 344 0.80 -8.37 -9.61
CA VAL A 344 -0.06 -7.63 -10.55
C VAL A 344 -0.28 -6.20 -10.05
N SER A 345 -0.65 -6.01 -8.78
CA SER A 345 -0.84 -4.68 -8.20
C SER A 345 0.41 -3.82 -8.25
N ALA A 346 1.57 -4.36 -7.88
CA ALA A 346 2.83 -3.63 -7.95
C ALA A 346 3.17 -3.22 -9.39
N MET A 347 2.89 -4.08 -10.38
CA MET A 347 3.09 -3.76 -11.80
C MET A 347 2.13 -2.68 -12.30
N GLU A 348 0.86 -2.70 -11.88
CA GLU A 348 -0.12 -1.69 -12.29
C GLU A 348 0.16 -0.32 -11.65
N VAL A 349 0.61 -0.28 -10.40
CA VAL A 349 1.01 0.96 -9.73
C VAL A 349 2.19 1.61 -10.46
N VAL A 350 3.25 0.86 -10.77
CA VAL A 350 4.39 1.42 -11.53
C VAL A 350 4.04 1.72 -12.99
N ARG A 351 3.07 1.01 -13.60
CA ARG A 351 2.52 1.32 -14.93
C ARG A 351 1.91 2.71 -14.94
N ALA A 352 1.01 2.99 -14.00
CA ALA A 352 0.34 4.28 -13.87
C ALA A 352 1.36 5.42 -13.65
N TYR A 353 2.39 5.19 -12.83
CA TYR A 353 3.49 6.13 -12.61
C TYR A 353 4.24 6.43 -13.92
N VAL A 354 4.64 5.42 -14.69
CA VAL A 354 5.37 5.61 -15.95
C VAL A 354 4.48 6.28 -17.01
N GLN A 355 3.21 5.90 -17.10
CA GLN A 355 2.25 6.54 -18.00
C GLN A 355 2.06 8.02 -17.66
N ALA A 356 2.03 8.39 -16.38
CA ALA A 356 1.90 9.79 -15.95
C ALA A 356 3.11 10.65 -16.38
N HIS A 357 4.30 10.07 -16.49
CA HIS A 357 5.47 10.73 -17.06
C HIS A 357 5.40 10.92 -18.58
N LEU A 358 4.46 10.31 -19.29
CA LEU A 358 4.23 10.50 -20.71
C LEU A 358 3.28 11.66 -21.03
N VAL A 359 2.68 12.30 -20.02
CA VAL A 359 1.78 13.42 -20.21
C VAL A 359 2.56 14.64 -20.73
N ASP A 360 2.12 15.17 -21.86
CA ASP A 360 2.63 16.46 -22.37
C ASP A 360 2.13 17.60 -21.48
N ARG A 361 2.94 17.95 -20.48
CA ARG A 361 2.59 18.96 -19.45
C ARG A 361 2.36 20.34 -20.04
N ALA A 362 3.15 20.73 -21.06
CA ALA A 362 3.01 22.03 -21.70
C ALA A 362 1.68 22.14 -22.45
N ALA A 363 1.36 21.12 -23.27
CA ALA A 363 0.10 21.09 -24.00
C ALA A 363 -1.12 20.96 -23.05
N LEU A 364 -0.96 20.22 -21.93
CA LEU A 364 -2.02 20.11 -20.90
C LEU A 364 -2.27 21.47 -20.24
N ALA A 365 -1.22 22.18 -19.83
CA ALA A 365 -1.34 23.50 -19.21
C ALA A 365 -1.96 24.53 -20.17
N GLU A 366 -1.59 24.49 -21.45
CA GLU A 366 -2.21 25.34 -22.47
C GLU A 366 -3.71 25.05 -22.63
N ALA A 367 -4.09 23.77 -22.73
CA ALA A 367 -5.49 23.36 -22.82
C ALA A 367 -6.30 23.80 -21.60
N GLN A 368 -5.73 23.65 -20.40
CA GLN A 368 -6.34 24.10 -19.14
C GLN A 368 -6.52 25.63 -19.11
N ALA A 369 -5.52 26.39 -19.50
CA ALA A 369 -5.57 27.86 -19.54
C ALA A 369 -6.65 28.37 -20.50
N ASN A 370 -6.90 27.65 -21.60
CA ASN A 370 -7.93 27.96 -22.59
C ASN A 370 -9.30 27.34 -22.28
N ASN A 371 -9.46 26.65 -21.17
CA ASN A 371 -10.67 25.88 -20.80
C ASN A 371 -11.07 24.84 -21.88
N ASP A 372 -10.09 24.31 -22.64
CA ASP A 372 -10.31 23.27 -23.63
C ASP A 372 -10.26 21.87 -22.96
N ALA A 373 -11.36 21.51 -22.29
CA ALA A 373 -11.48 20.26 -21.57
C ALA A 373 -11.37 19.03 -22.48
N VAL A 374 -11.80 19.14 -23.75
CA VAL A 374 -11.70 18.04 -24.72
C VAL A 374 -10.25 17.79 -25.07
N ARG A 375 -9.50 18.84 -25.37
CA ARG A 375 -8.06 18.74 -25.67
C ARG A 375 -7.28 18.19 -24.47
N ALA A 376 -7.53 18.73 -23.28
CA ALA A 376 -6.91 18.27 -22.03
C ALA A 376 -7.16 16.75 -21.80
N LEU A 377 -8.40 16.30 -21.96
CA LEU A 377 -8.74 14.88 -21.84
C LEU A 377 -8.04 14.00 -22.90
N GLN A 378 -7.90 14.50 -24.14
CA GLN A 378 -7.19 13.76 -25.19
C GLN A 378 -5.71 13.59 -24.86
N ILE A 379 -5.05 14.62 -24.28
CA ILE A 379 -3.65 14.56 -23.85
C ILE A 379 -3.47 13.49 -22.76
N LEU A 380 -4.29 13.52 -21.72
CA LEU A 380 -4.25 12.53 -20.65
C LEU A 380 -4.50 11.11 -21.17
N LYS A 381 -5.53 10.93 -22.01
CA LYS A 381 -5.83 9.63 -22.61
C LYS A 381 -4.76 9.14 -23.58
N ALA A 382 -4.03 10.00 -24.25
CA ALA A 382 -2.91 9.61 -25.10
C ALA A 382 -1.75 9.00 -24.26
N ALA A 383 -1.45 9.58 -23.10
CA ALA A 383 -0.49 9.03 -22.15
C ALA A 383 -0.96 7.69 -21.57
N PHE A 384 -2.18 7.65 -21.03
CA PHE A 384 -2.78 6.44 -20.45
C PHE A 384 -2.84 5.25 -21.41
N ARG A 385 -3.12 5.48 -22.69
CA ARG A 385 -3.24 4.43 -23.71
C ARG A 385 -1.90 3.96 -24.27
N THR A 386 -0.80 4.62 -23.91
CA THR A 386 0.53 4.15 -24.34
C THR A 386 0.87 2.89 -23.57
N ASP A 387 1.12 1.80 -24.29
CA ASP A 387 1.60 0.57 -23.67
C ASP A 387 3.06 0.72 -23.23
N VAL A 388 3.26 0.83 -21.93
CA VAL A 388 4.58 0.95 -21.30
C VAL A 388 5.16 -0.39 -20.83
N SER A 389 4.51 -1.52 -21.17
CA SER A 389 4.97 -2.85 -20.77
C SER A 389 6.42 -3.12 -21.11
N PRO A 390 6.94 -2.72 -22.30
CA PRO A 390 8.36 -2.92 -22.63
C PRO A 390 9.31 -2.15 -21.69
N ILE A 391 8.93 -0.94 -21.26
CA ILE A 391 9.69 -0.13 -20.29
C ILE A 391 9.76 -0.84 -18.94
N LEU A 392 8.60 -1.31 -18.44
CA LEU A 392 8.52 -1.99 -17.15
C LEU A 392 9.28 -3.30 -17.15
N ALA A 393 9.20 -4.09 -18.23
CA ALA A 393 9.95 -5.33 -18.38
C ALA A 393 11.47 -5.06 -18.45
N ALA A 394 11.90 -4.05 -19.22
CA ALA A 394 13.30 -3.64 -19.29
C ALA A 394 13.84 -3.19 -17.92
N ALA A 395 13.06 -2.43 -17.14
CA ALA A 395 13.42 -2.02 -15.79
C ALA A 395 13.60 -3.23 -14.86
N ARG A 396 12.66 -4.20 -14.88
CA ARG A 396 12.76 -5.42 -14.07
C ARG A 396 13.99 -6.26 -14.44
N VAL A 397 14.21 -6.49 -15.74
CA VAL A 397 15.35 -7.27 -16.21
C VAL A 397 16.68 -6.62 -15.82
N ARG A 398 16.78 -5.30 -15.88
CA ARG A 398 17.95 -4.55 -15.44
C ARG A 398 18.33 -4.83 -13.97
N GLU A 399 17.33 -5.02 -13.13
CA GLU A 399 17.50 -5.34 -11.70
C GLU A 399 17.53 -6.86 -11.41
N GLY A 400 17.52 -7.70 -12.46
CA GLY A 400 17.51 -9.17 -12.32
C GLY A 400 16.15 -9.77 -12.00
N GLY A 401 15.06 -9.08 -12.34
CA GLY A 401 13.69 -9.59 -12.27
C GLY A 401 13.22 -10.26 -13.55
N ALA A 402 11.96 -10.72 -13.56
CA ALA A 402 11.36 -11.43 -14.68
C ALA A 402 10.71 -10.49 -15.71
N ILE A 403 10.76 -10.86 -16.99
CA ILE A 403 9.97 -10.20 -18.03
C ILE A 403 8.49 -10.38 -17.74
N ASP A 404 8.06 -11.61 -17.39
CA ASP A 404 6.72 -11.92 -16.93
C ASP A 404 6.79 -12.55 -15.52
N PRO A 405 6.64 -11.73 -14.44
CA PRO A 405 6.75 -12.20 -13.07
C PRO A 405 5.78 -13.32 -12.71
N VAL A 406 4.53 -13.25 -13.18
CA VAL A 406 3.51 -14.26 -12.87
C VAL A 406 3.83 -15.58 -13.57
N ALA A 407 4.23 -15.55 -14.84
CA ALA A 407 4.62 -16.76 -15.55
C ALA A 407 5.86 -17.41 -14.91
N ALA A 408 6.86 -16.62 -14.54
CA ALA A 408 8.07 -17.13 -13.86
C ALA A 408 7.72 -17.71 -12.49
N TYR A 409 6.86 -17.06 -11.70
CA TYR A 409 6.36 -17.58 -10.42
C TYR A 409 5.68 -18.95 -10.58
N ARG A 410 4.74 -19.07 -11.51
CA ARG A 410 4.04 -20.32 -11.79
C ARG A 410 5.00 -21.42 -12.23
N ALA A 411 5.94 -21.10 -13.12
CA ALA A 411 6.93 -22.05 -13.62
C ALA A 411 7.90 -22.54 -12.53
N SER A 412 8.15 -21.75 -11.48
CA SER A 412 9.00 -22.15 -10.36
C SER A 412 8.41 -23.30 -9.54
N GLY A 413 7.08 -23.41 -9.50
CA GLY A 413 6.37 -24.33 -8.62
C GLY A 413 6.43 -23.94 -7.14
N TYR A 414 6.74 -22.69 -6.81
CA TYR A 414 6.89 -22.21 -5.44
C TYR A 414 5.66 -22.51 -4.58
N ARG A 415 4.45 -22.18 -5.06
CA ARG A 415 3.21 -22.43 -4.32
C ARG A 415 3.03 -23.91 -3.94
N ALA A 416 3.27 -24.82 -4.87
CA ALA A 416 3.17 -26.27 -4.60
C ALA A 416 4.20 -26.71 -3.56
N SER A 417 5.40 -26.13 -3.58
CA SER A 417 6.44 -26.43 -2.61
C SER A 417 6.08 -25.98 -1.21
N VAL A 418 5.69 -24.73 -1.05
CA VAL A 418 5.34 -24.20 0.27
C VAL A 418 4.04 -24.84 0.81
N ALA A 419 3.14 -25.28 -0.08
CA ALA A 419 1.94 -26.03 0.31
C ALA A 419 2.27 -27.33 1.04
N SER A 420 3.33 -28.02 0.65
CA SER A 420 3.79 -29.23 1.34
C SER A 420 4.41 -28.96 2.72
N GLN A 421 4.99 -27.78 2.90
CA GLN A 421 5.65 -27.35 4.15
C GLN A 421 4.67 -26.66 5.10
N ARG A 422 3.65 -26.01 4.56
CA ARG A 422 2.61 -25.25 5.28
C ARG A 422 1.24 -25.86 4.94
N PRO A 423 0.87 -27.04 5.50
CA PRO A 423 -0.40 -27.69 5.20
C PRO A 423 -1.58 -26.85 5.71
N ALA A 424 -2.76 -27.05 5.12
CA ALA A 424 -3.97 -26.40 5.59
C ALA A 424 -4.22 -26.67 7.07
N LEU A 425 -4.78 -25.69 7.79
CA LEU A 425 -5.23 -25.86 9.16
C LEU A 425 -6.70 -26.28 9.19
N ALA A 426 -7.05 -27.20 10.10
CA ALA A 426 -8.41 -27.71 10.25
C ALA A 426 -9.41 -26.65 10.76
N SER A 427 -8.95 -25.61 11.46
CA SER A 427 -9.76 -24.48 11.90
C SER A 427 -8.97 -23.20 11.84
N GLY A 428 -9.54 -22.16 11.28
CA GLY A 428 -9.08 -20.79 11.43
C GLY A 428 -9.47 -20.24 12.79
N GLY A 429 -8.76 -19.22 13.25
CA GLY A 429 -9.13 -18.49 14.45
C GLY A 429 -10.50 -17.81 14.35
N SER A 430 -10.94 -17.16 15.41
CA SER A 430 -12.17 -16.36 15.45
C SER A 430 -12.19 -15.35 14.29
N GLY A 431 -13.25 -15.41 13.47
CA GLY A 431 -13.39 -14.54 12.33
C GLY A 431 -13.59 -13.08 12.73
N ILE A 432 -13.11 -12.16 11.88
CA ILE A 432 -13.82 -10.92 11.72
C ILE A 432 -15.14 -11.27 11.05
N VAL A 433 -16.18 -10.88 11.63
CA VAL A 433 -17.46 -10.86 10.96
C VAL A 433 -17.53 -9.58 10.16
#